data_ea88ac474cb012f7106379b7a3e9cff7
#
_entry.id   ea88ac474cb012f7106379b7a3e9cff7
#
_cell.length_a   1.000
_cell.length_b   1.000
_cell.length_c   1.000
_cell.angle_alpha   90.00
_cell.angle_beta   90.00
_cell.angle_gamma   90.00
#
_symmetry.space_group_name_H-M   'P 1'
#
loop_
_entity.id
_entity.type
_entity.pdbx_description
1 polymer ?
#
loop_
_entity_poly.entity_id
_entity_poly.type
_entity_poly.pdbx_seq_one_letter_code
_entity_poly.pdbx_strand_id
1 'polypeptide(L)'
;MNLTMIIIIILFGFIAAFIDSVVGGGGLISTPALLAIGLPPSVALGTNKLASSFGSLTSTIKFIRSGKVDLYVVAKLFGFVFLASACGAYIATMVPSQILKPLIIIALSSVFIFTLLKKDWGNTRTFTQFTFKKAIIFAALFILIGFYDGFVGGGTGSFMLFVLLVFGFDFLSAAGNAKVLNFASNIGALVLFMVLGQVDYVIGLIMAISMIAGSYAGAHFAIKQGVGYVKVLFIIITAILILKNAFDYIQQFV
;
A
#
# COMPACT_ATOMS: atom_id res chain seq x y z
N MET A 1 -21.85 -7.41 16.23
CA MET A 1 -20.48 -6.83 16.39
C MET A 1 -20.35 -6.36 17.83
N ASN A 2 -19.33 -6.82 18.57
CA ASN A 2 -19.12 -6.38 19.96
C ASN A 2 -18.19 -5.16 20.02
N LEU A 3 -18.14 -4.49 21.18
CA LEU A 3 -17.35 -3.27 21.39
C LEU A 3 -15.85 -3.51 21.11
N THR A 4 -15.31 -4.65 21.48
CA THR A 4 -13.90 -5.02 21.26
C THR A 4 -13.56 -5.04 19.77
N MET A 5 -14.42 -5.63 18.92
CA MET A 5 -14.24 -5.63 17.46
C MET A 5 -14.20 -4.21 16.90
N ILE A 6 -15.10 -3.33 17.35
CA ILE A 6 -15.13 -1.93 16.90
C ILE A 6 -13.82 -1.23 17.25
N ILE A 7 -13.33 -1.40 18.48
CA ILE A 7 -12.07 -0.81 18.94
C ILE A 7 -10.90 -1.30 18.09
N ILE A 8 -10.82 -2.61 17.82
CA ILE A 8 -9.78 -3.20 16.98
C ILE A 8 -9.81 -2.58 15.57
N ILE A 9 -10.98 -2.52 14.94
CA ILE A 9 -11.16 -1.98 13.59
C ILE A 9 -10.72 -0.51 13.52
N ILE A 10 -11.13 0.31 14.49
CA ILE A 10 -10.80 1.73 14.52
C ILE A 10 -9.31 1.94 14.78
N LEU A 11 -8.74 1.27 15.77
CA LEU A 11 -7.34 1.44 16.15
C LEU A 11 -6.39 0.97 15.03
N PHE A 12 -6.58 -0.25 14.56
CA PHE A 12 -5.73 -0.81 13.52
C PHE A 12 -5.96 -0.16 12.15
N GLY A 13 -7.19 0.28 11.86
CA GLY A 13 -7.49 1.08 10.67
C GLY A 13 -6.74 2.41 10.67
N PHE A 14 -6.75 3.14 11.79
CA PHE A 14 -6.01 4.40 11.93
C PHE A 14 -4.50 4.19 11.77
N ILE A 15 -3.91 3.25 12.52
CA ILE A 15 -2.46 2.97 12.49
C ILE A 15 -2.04 2.52 11.09
N ALA A 16 -2.79 1.58 10.49
CA ALA A 16 -2.52 1.09 9.15
C ALA A 16 -2.51 2.23 8.13
N ALA A 17 -3.52 3.08 8.15
CA ALA A 17 -3.64 4.18 7.20
C ALA A 17 -2.63 5.30 7.44
N PHE A 18 -2.27 5.58 8.69
CA PHE A 18 -1.20 6.51 9.02
C PHE A 18 0.13 6.05 8.40
N ILE A 19 0.53 4.81 8.69
CA ILE A 19 1.75 4.20 8.16
C ILE A 19 1.69 4.12 6.63
N ASP A 20 0.57 3.67 6.09
CA ASP A 20 0.36 3.54 4.64
C ASP A 20 0.56 4.87 3.92
N SER A 21 0.07 5.97 4.48
CA SER A 21 0.17 7.31 3.88
C SER A 21 1.59 7.83 3.81
N VAL A 22 2.47 7.40 4.71
CA VAL A 22 3.87 7.86 4.76
C VAL A 22 4.78 6.99 3.90
N VAL A 23 4.70 5.66 4.10
CA VAL A 23 5.69 4.72 3.56
C VAL A 23 5.07 3.53 2.82
N GLY A 24 3.76 3.38 2.88
CA GLY A 24 3.06 2.21 2.37
C GLY A 24 3.07 1.04 3.36
N GLY A 25 2.40 -0.05 2.99
CA GLY A 25 2.39 -1.27 3.80
C GLY A 25 1.23 -1.40 4.79
N GLY A 26 0.27 -0.48 4.81
CA GLY A 26 -0.89 -0.52 5.69
C GLY A 26 -1.70 -1.82 5.62
N GLY A 27 -1.79 -2.43 4.45
CA GLY A 27 -2.45 -3.71 4.25
C GLY A 27 -1.87 -4.86 5.08
N LEU A 28 -0.58 -4.81 5.45
CA LEU A 28 0.06 -5.78 6.35
C LEU A 28 -0.38 -5.64 7.81
N ILE A 29 -1.11 -4.58 8.13
CA ILE A 29 -1.66 -4.31 9.47
C ILE A 29 -3.18 -4.49 9.44
N SER A 30 -3.85 -3.87 8.48
CA SER A 30 -5.30 -3.83 8.40
C SER A 30 -5.92 -5.18 8.03
N THR A 31 -5.34 -5.93 7.08
CA THR A 31 -5.88 -7.23 6.68
C THR A 31 -5.80 -8.27 7.82
N PRO A 32 -4.67 -8.45 8.54
CA PRO A 32 -4.65 -9.30 9.72
C PRO A 32 -5.64 -8.89 10.81
N ALA A 33 -5.88 -7.58 11.01
CA ALA A 33 -6.86 -7.12 11.98
C ALA A 33 -8.29 -7.56 11.60
N LEU A 34 -8.64 -7.52 10.31
CA LEU A 34 -9.92 -8.01 9.80
C LEU A 34 -10.05 -9.54 9.92
N LEU A 35 -8.97 -10.28 9.69
CA LEU A 35 -8.93 -11.72 9.92
C LEU A 35 -9.09 -12.07 11.41
N ALA A 36 -8.45 -11.32 12.30
CA ALA A 36 -8.52 -11.51 13.75
C ALA A 36 -9.93 -11.32 14.34
N ILE A 37 -10.77 -10.49 13.71
CA ILE A 37 -12.17 -10.33 14.09
C ILE A 37 -13.09 -11.39 13.46
N GLY A 38 -12.54 -12.35 12.71
CA GLY A 38 -13.25 -13.52 12.20
C GLY A 38 -13.79 -13.40 10.77
N LEU A 39 -13.39 -12.39 9.99
CA LEU A 39 -13.81 -12.34 8.59
C LEU A 39 -13.11 -13.45 7.76
N PRO A 40 -13.85 -14.10 6.84
CA PRO A 40 -13.23 -15.00 5.86
C PRO A 40 -12.16 -14.27 5.03
N PRO A 41 -11.08 -14.95 4.58
CA PRO A 41 -9.95 -14.29 3.91
C PRO A 41 -10.33 -13.42 2.71
N SER A 42 -11.18 -13.89 1.81
CA SER A 42 -11.63 -13.12 0.65
C SER A 42 -12.48 -11.90 1.05
N VAL A 43 -13.35 -12.04 2.05
CA VAL A 43 -14.16 -10.93 2.58
C VAL A 43 -13.26 -9.93 3.32
N ALA A 44 -12.25 -10.39 4.07
CA ALA A 44 -11.28 -9.52 4.73
C ALA A 44 -10.49 -8.68 3.70
N LEU A 45 -10.05 -9.31 2.58
CA LEU A 45 -9.39 -8.59 1.48
C LEU A 45 -10.32 -7.54 0.86
N GLY A 46 -11.52 -7.90 0.46
CA GLY A 46 -12.49 -6.97 -0.15
C GLY A 46 -12.88 -5.83 0.79
N THR A 47 -13.14 -6.14 2.06
CA THR A 47 -13.46 -5.16 3.10
C THR A 47 -12.29 -4.20 3.35
N ASN A 48 -11.06 -4.73 3.35
CA ASN A 48 -9.87 -3.90 3.43
C ASN A 48 -9.73 -2.97 2.21
N LYS A 49 -10.03 -3.45 1.01
CA LYS A 49 -9.99 -2.60 -0.21
C LYS A 49 -11.01 -1.47 -0.15
N LEU A 50 -12.20 -1.71 0.41
CA LEU A 50 -13.17 -0.63 0.67
C LEU A 50 -12.57 0.43 1.59
N ALA A 51 -12.10 0.06 2.76
CA ALA A 51 -11.54 1.00 3.73
C ALA A 51 -10.29 1.71 3.19
N SER A 52 -9.37 0.97 2.57
CA SER A 52 -8.12 1.51 1.99
C SER A 52 -8.36 2.44 0.80
N SER A 53 -9.45 2.27 0.05
CA SER A 53 -9.83 3.21 -1.01
C SER A 53 -10.09 4.61 -0.46
N PHE A 54 -10.81 4.73 0.65
CA PHE A 54 -11.05 6.02 1.31
C PHE A 54 -9.76 6.59 1.93
N GLY A 55 -8.94 5.76 2.57
CA GLY A 55 -7.65 6.18 3.12
C GLY A 55 -6.69 6.66 2.04
N SER A 56 -6.50 5.90 0.97
CA SER A 56 -5.60 6.27 -0.13
C SER A 56 -6.12 7.47 -0.93
N LEU A 57 -7.43 7.64 -1.09
CA LEU A 57 -8.03 8.85 -1.66
C LEU A 57 -7.68 10.07 -0.82
N THR A 58 -7.82 9.97 0.51
CA THR A 58 -7.53 11.08 1.44
C THR A 58 -6.08 11.51 1.35
N SER A 59 -5.13 10.57 1.40
CA SER A 59 -3.70 10.88 1.26
C SER A 59 -3.38 11.40 -0.15
N THR A 60 -3.96 10.83 -1.20
CA THR A 60 -3.83 11.30 -2.59
C THR A 60 -4.20 12.77 -2.72
N ILE A 61 -5.39 13.16 -2.24
CA ILE A 61 -5.85 14.56 -2.28
C ILE A 61 -4.87 15.47 -1.52
N LYS A 62 -4.38 15.02 -0.36
CA LYS A 62 -3.44 15.80 0.46
C LYS A 62 -2.11 16.01 -0.25
N PHE A 63 -1.54 14.95 -0.87
CA PHE A 63 -0.28 15.05 -1.63
C PHE A 63 -0.42 15.86 -2.92
N ILE A 64 -1.54 15.73 -3.66
CA ILE A 64 -1.81 16.56 -4.85
C ILE A 64 -1.85 18.04 -4.47
N ARG A 65 -2.62 18.39 -3.41
CA ARG A 65 -2.74 19.78 -2.93
C ARG A 65 -1.42 20.37 -2.43
N SER A 66 -0.48 19.53 -2.01
CA SER A 66 0.86 19.98 -1.58
C SER A 66 1.87 20.08 -2.71
N GLY A 67 1.50 19.80 -3.97
CA GLY A 67 2.38 19.82 -5.12
C GLY A 67 3.45 18.71 -5.14
N LYS A 68 3.22 17.62 -4.40
CA LYS A 68 4.18 16.50 -4.28
C LYS A 68 3.85 15.32 -5.21
N VAL A 69 2.95 15.51 -6.15
CA VAL A 69 2.53 14.51 -7.14
C VAL A 69 2.84 14.99 -8.54
N ASP A 70 3.47 14.14 -9.33
CA ASP A 70 3.66 14.35 -10.77
C ASP A 70 2.46 13.74 -11.53
N LEU A 71 1.43 14.58 -11.71
CA LEU A 71 0.17 14.16 -12.33
C LEU A 71 0.35 13.58 -13.74
N TYR A 72 1.36 14.06 -14.50
CA TYR A 72 1.64 13.56 -15.84
C TYR A 72 2.12 12.10 -15.82
N VAL A 73 2.94 11.74 -14.83
CA VAL A 73 3.43 10.37 -14.65
C VAL A 73 2.33 9.44 -14.19
N VAL A 74 1.61 9.82 -13.13
CA VAL A 74 0.63 8.91 -12.50
C VAL A 74 -0.64 8.74 -13.32
N ALA A 75 -1.11 9.78 -14.04
CA ALA A 75 -2.32 9.68 -14.85
C ALA A 75 -2.20 8.64 -15.96
N LYS A 76 -1.02 8.51 -16.57
CA LYS A 76 -0.76 7.51 -17.61
C LYS A 76 -0.81 6.07 -17.10
N LEU A 77 -0.48 5.85 -15.82
CA LEU A 77 -0.43 4.54 -15.21
C LEU A 77 -1.71 4.16 -14.49
N PHE A 78 -2.54 5.13 -14.14
CA PHE A 78 -3.72 4.93 -13.30
C PHE A 78 -4.63 3.81 -13.82
N GLY A 79 -5.02 3.87 -15.11
CA GLY A 79 -5.89 2.87 -15.73
C GLY A 79 -5.25 1.47 -15.79
N PHE A 80 -3.95 1.39 -16.10
CA PHE A 80 -3.25 0.10 -16.14
C PHE A 80 -3.14 -0.54 -14.76
N VAL A 81 -2.83 0.23 -13.73
CA VAL A 81 -2.73 -0.25 -12.35
C VAL A 81 -4.11 -0.66 -11.83
N PHE A 82 -5.16 0.10 -12.14
CA PHE A 82 -6.55 -0.25 -11.82
C PHE A 82 -6.93 -1.61 -12.40
N LEU A 83 -6.75 -1.81 -13.71
CA LEU A 83 -7.10 -3.06 -14.40
C LEU A 83 -6.26 -4.24 -13.90
N ALA A 84 -4.95 -4.02 -13.74
CA ALA A 84 -4.05 -5.05 -13.22
C ALA A 84 -4.47 -5.51 -11.81
N SER A 85 -4.87 -4.57 -10.96
CA SER A 85 -5.34 -4.88 -9.60
C SER A 85 -6.67 -5.64 -9.61
N ALA A 86 -7.60 -5.29 -10.49
CA ALA A 86 -8.82 -6.07 -10.67
C ALA A 86 -8.52 -7.52 -11.10
N CYS A 87 -7.59 -7.71 -12.04
CA CYS A 87 -7.15 -9.06 -12.43
C CYS A 87 -6.50 -9.81 -11.25
N GLY A 88 -5.64 -9.14 -10.47
CA GLY A 88 -5.03 -9.73 -9.27
C GLY A 88 -6.05 -10.16 -8.24
N ALA A 89 -7.05 -9.31 -7.98
CA ALA A 89 -8.15 -9.61 -7.06
C ALA A 89 -8.98 -10.82 -7.51
N TYR A 90 -9.21 -10.97 -8.82
CA TYR A 90 -9.88 -12.15 -9.37
C TYR A 90 -9.10 -13.43 -9.06
N ILE A 91 -7.79 -13.42 -9.29
CA ILE A 91 -6.94 -14.58 -9.01
C ILE A 91 -6.83 -14.85 -7.51
N ALA A 92 -6.86 -13.81 -6.66
CA ALA A 92 -6.84 -13.97 -5.20
C ALA A 92 -7.98 -14.83 -4.67
N THR A 93 -9.12 -14.86 -5.35
CA THR A 93 -10.26 -15.71 -4.97
C THR A 93 -10.05 -17.20 -5.27
N MET A 94 -9.03 -17.54 -6.06
CA MET A 94 -8.75 -18.90 -6.53
C MET A 94 -7.53 -19.55 -5.88
N VAL A 95 -6.65 -18.77 -5.21
CA VAL A 95 -5.35 -19.25 -4.71
C VAL A 95 -5.26 -19.24 -3.19
N PRO A 96 -4.75 -20.32 -2.55
CA PRO A 96 -4.50 -20.35 -1.12
C PRO A 96 -3.45 -19.31 -0.69
N SER A 97 -3.75 -18.56 0.37
CA SER A 97 -2.93 -17.45 0.87
C SER A 97 -1.52 -17.84 1.37
N GLN A 98 -1.26 -19.14 1.56
CA GLN A 98 -0.02 -19.65 2.14
C GLN A 98 1.23 -19.43 1.25
N ILE A 99 1.04 -19.36 -0.08
CA ILE A 99 2.13 -19.18 -1.06
C ILE A 99 2.69 -17.74 -1.04
N LEU A 100 1.95 -16.80 -0.51
CA LEU A 100 2.20 -15.36 -0.65
C LEU A 100 3.14 -14.80 0.43
N LYS A 101 3.14 -15.41 1.63
CA LYS A 101 3.95 -14.93 2.75
C LYS A 101 5.46 -14.90 2.46
N PRO A 102 6.09 -15.98 1.95
CA PRO A 102 7.52 -15.95 1.64
C PRO A 102 7.86 -14.92 0.55
N LEU A 103 7.01 -14.71 -0.44
CA LEU A 103 7.24 -13.71 -1.49
C LEU A 103 7.27 -12.29 -0.93
N ILE A 104 6.35 -11.97 -0.01
CA ILE A 104 6.30 -10.67 0.68
C ILE A 104 7.59 -10.44 1.47
N ILE A 105 8.04 -11.45 2.23
CA ILE A 105 9.24 -11.35 3.06
C ILE A 105 10.47 -11.08 2.19
N ILE A 106 10.66 -11.85 1.10
CA ILE A 106 11.79 -11.69 0.17
C ILE A 106 11.77 -10.29 -0.46
N ALA A 107 10.62 -9.86 -0.96
CA ALA A 107 10.49 -8.58 -1.64
C ALA A 107 10.73 -7.40 -0.69
N LEU A 108 10.12 -7.39 0.51
CA LEU A 108 10.34 -6.35 1.52
C LEU A 108 11.78 -6.35 2.03
N SER A 109 12.39 -7.53 2.23
CA SER A 109 13.80 -7.64 2.65
C SER A 109 14.74 -7.06 1.61
N SER A 110 14.50 -7.32 0.32
CA SER A 110 15.30 -6.78 -0.79
C SER A 110 15.24 -5.25 -0.82
N VAL A 111 14.04 -4.67 -0.69
CA VAL A 111 13.83 -3.21 -0.62
C VAL A 111 14.52 -2.60 0.59
N PHE A 112 14.42 -3.25 1.74
CA PHE A 112 15.03 -2.79 2.99
C PHE A 112 16.56 -2.75 2.91
N ILE A 113 17.18 -3.87 2.48
CA ILE A 113 18.63 -3.98 2.32
C ILE A 113 19.14 -2.92 1.33
N PHE A 114 18.49 -2.78 0.17
CA PHE A 114 18.86 -1.76 -0.81
C PHE A 114 18.82 -0.34 -0.22
N THR A 115 17.77 -0.02 0.56
CA THR A 115 17.62 1.30 1.20
C THR A 115 18.69 1.60 2.23
N LEU A 116 19.13 0.58 2.99
CA LEU A 116 20.21 0.72 3.97
C LEU A 116 21.59 0.93 3.32
N LEU A 117 21.84 0.22 2.20
CA LEU A 117 23.14 0.30 1.51
C LEU A 117 23.36 1.63 0.78
N LYS A 118 22.28 2.32 0.38
CA LYS A 118 22.36 3.61 -0.34
C LYS A 118 21.95 4.78 0.55
N LYS A 119 22.89 5.30 1.35
CA LYS A 119 22.64 6.37 2.34
C LYS A 119 22.04 7.66 1.76
N ASP A 120 22.46 8.09 0.56
CA ASP A 120 22.01 9.34 -0.06
C ASP A 120 20.84 9.17 -1.03
N TRP A 121 20.31 7.95 -1.14
CA TRP A 121 19.25 7.62 -2.06
C TRP A 121 17.91 8.24 -1.65
N GLY A 122 17.23 8.86 -2.63
CA GLY A 122 15.93 9.49 -2.42
C GLY A 122 15.94 10.80 -1.61
N ASN A 123 17.10 11.33 -1.24
CA ASN A 123 17.19 12.62 -0.55
C ASN A 123 16.87 13.78 -1.49
N THR A 124 17.26 13.68 -2.75
CA THR A 124 17.01 14.67 -3.79
C THR A 124 16.37 14.02 -5.02
N ARG A 125 15.55 14.80 -5.73
CA ARG A 125 14.94 14.34 -6.98
C ARG A 125 15.95 14.44 -8.12
N THR A 126 16.28 13.32 -8.74
CA THR A 126 17.14 13.21 -9.92
C THR A 126 16.35 12.83 -11.18
N PHE A 127 15.06 12.56 -11.04
CA PHE A 127 14.17 12.26 -12.15
C PHE A 127 14.06 13.46 -13.10
N THR A 128 14.30 13.21 -14.38
CA THR A 128 14.15 14.21 -15.44
C THR A 128 13.00 13.83 -16.38
N GLN A 129 13.28 12.95 -17.35
CA GLN A 129 12.29 12.44 -18.30
C GLN A 129 12.57 10.97 -18.59
N PHE A 130 11.51 10.24 -18.93
CA PHE A 130 11.66 8.86 -19.37
C PHE A 130 12.15 8.80 -20.82
N THR A 131 13.20 7.99 -21.06
CA THR A 131 13.40 7.41 -22.38
C THR A 131 12.32 6.35 -22.63
N PHE A 132 11.99 6.07 -23.89
CA PHE A 132 10.94 5.09 -24.24
C PHE A 132 11.14 3.73 -23.55
N LYS A 133 12.37 3.22 -23.54
CA LYS A 133 12.72 1.95 -22.85
C LYS A 133 12.48 2.02 -21.34
N LYS A 134 12.89 3.11 -20.68
CA LYS A 134 12.65 3.31 -19.24
C LYS A 134 11.16 3.43 -18.93
N ALA A 135 10.38 4.09 -19.80
CA ALA A 135 8.94 4.21 -19.63
C ALA A 135 8.21 2.86 -19.68
N ILE A 136 8.62 1.97 -20.60
CA ILE A 136 8.06 0.60 -20.68
C ILE A 136 8.39 -0.20 -19.40
N ILE A 137 9.65 -0.19 -18.95
CA ILE A 137 10.05 -0.90 -17.73
C ILE A 137 9.29 -0.36 -16.52
N PHE A 138 9.17 0.96 -16.41
CA PHE A 138 8.43 1.62 -15.34
C PHE A 138 6.96 1.21 -15.33
N ALA A 139 6.29 1.25 -16.49
CA ALA A 139 4.90 0.83 -16.62
C ALA A 139 4.72 -0.67 -16.30
N ALA A 140 5.60 -1.53 -16.79
CA ALA A 140 5.55 -2.97 -16.51
C ALA A 140 5.67 -3.27 -15.00
N LEU A 141 6.59 -2.59 -14.30
CA LEU A 141 6.73 -2.74 -12.86
C LEU A 141 5.47 -2.30 -12.11
N PHE A 142 4.84 -1.18 -12.50
CA PHE A 142 3.60 -0.73 -11.86
C PHE A 142 2.39 -1.61 -12.17
N ILE A 143 2.33 -2.20 -13.36
CA ILE A 143 1.31 -3.22 -13.71
C ILE A 143 1.49 -4.45 -12.82
N LEU A 144 2.72 -4.96 -12.66
CA LEU A 144 3.02 -6.10 -11.79
C LEU A 144 2.69 -5.81 -10.32
N ILE A 145 3.06 -4.62 -9.82
CA ILE A 145 2.75 -4.21 -8.45
C ILE A 145 1.24 -4.01 -8.28
N GLY A 146 0.54 -3.45 -9.27
CA GLY A 146 -0.92 -3.31 -9.25
C GLY A 146 -1.61 -4.68 -9.19
N PHE A 147 -1.18 -5.63 -10.01
CA PHE A 147 -1.65 -7.01 -9.96
C PHE A 147 -1.43 -7.64 -8.58
N TYR A 148 -0.21 -7.52 -8.05
CA TYR A 148 0.14 -7.97 -6.70
C TYR A 148 -0.75 -7.33 -5.63
N ASP A 149 -1.07 -6.03 -5.76
CA ASP A 149 -1.94 -5.33 -4.81
C ASP A 149 -3.37 -5.89 -4.78
N GLY A 150 -3.92 -6.20 -5.94
CA GLY A 150 -5.22 -6.87 -6.02
C GLY A 150 -5.19 -8.27 -5.42
N PHE A 151 -4.08 -8.99 -5.63
CA PHE A 151 -3.90 -10.37 -5.22
C PHE A 151 -3.65 -10.52 -3.70
N VAL A 152 -2.79 -9.68 -3.10
CA VAL A 152 -2.39 -9.76 -1.68
C VAL A 152 -2.62 -8.46 -0.93
N GLY A 153 -2.24 -7.34 -1.53
CA GLY A 153 -2.33 -5.99 -0.99
C GLY A 153 -1.32 -5.62 0.08
N GLY A 154 -0.61 -6.58 0.65
CA GLY A 154 0.34 -6.32 1.73
C GLY A 154 1.68 -5.76 1.22
N GLY A 155 2.10 -4.57 1.66
CA GLY A 155 3.39 -3.98 1.30
C GLY A 155 3.44 -3.23 -0.04
N THR A 156 2.37 -3.21 -0.79
CA THR A 156 2.28 -2.60 -2.13
C THR A 156 2.74 -1.15 -2.17
N GLY A 157 2.32 -0.34 -1.21
CA GLY A 157 2.72 1.06 -1.14
C GLY A 157 4.24 1.23 -1.00
N SER A 158 4.90 0.35 -0.24
CA SER A 158 6.36 0.34 -0.11
C SER A 158 7.05 -0.06 -1.41
N PHE A 159 6.49 -1.02 -2.17
CA PHE A 159 7.02 -1.41 -3.47
C PHE A 159 6.86 -0.30 -4.51
N MET A 160 5.69 0.36 -4.55
CA MET A 160 5.46 1.52 -5.42
C MET A 160 6.42 2.65 -5.11
N LEU A 161 6.59 2.98 -3.82
CA LEU A 161 7.54 3.98 -3.36
C LEU A 161 8.96 3.61 -3.76
N PHE A 162 9.38 2.35 -3.56
CA PHE A 162 10.70 1.86 -3.95
C PHE A 162 10.96 2.04 -5.45
N VAL A 163 10.04 1.62 -6.32
CA VAL A 163 10.19 1.78 -7.77
C VAL A 163 10.36 3.25 -8.15
N LEU A 164 9.55 4.16 -7.57
CA LEU A 164 9.68 5.59 -7.82
C LEU A 164 11.05 6.12 -7.41
N LEU A 165 11.56 5.69 -6.26
CA LEU A 165 12.89 6.05 -5.79
C LEU A 165 13.99 5.55 -6.74
N VAL A 166 13.91 4.31 -7.24
CA VAL A 166 14.84 3.75 -8.23
C VAL A 166 14.86 4.58 -9.51
N PHE A 167 13.72 5.12 -9.90
CA PHE A 167 13.60 5.99 -11.08
C PHE A 167 13.94 7.46 -10.82
N GLY A 168 14.44 7.81 -9.63
CA GLY A 168 15.01 9.11 -9.32
C GLY A 168 14.06 10.12 -8.67
N PHE A 169 12.91 9.69 -8.16
CA PHE A 169 12.08 10.53 -7.30
C PHE A 169 12.69 10.62 -5.89
N ASP A 170 12.50 11.76 -5.22
CA ASP A 170 12.78 11.86 -3.78
C ASP A 170 11.70 11.14 -2.95
N PHE A 171 12.01 10.82 -1.67
CA PHE A 171 11.09 10.07 -0.81
C PHE A 171 9.71 10.69 -0.68
N LEU A 172 9.60 12.02 -0.62
CA LEU A 172 8.31 12.68 -0.43
C LEU A 172 7.48 12.68 -1.72
N SER A 173 8.11 12.96 -2.87
CA SER A 173 7.44 12.87 -4.18
C SER A 173 7.12 11.41 -4.53
N ALA A 174 8.00 10.47 -4.18
CA ALA A 174 7.73 9.05 -4.34
C ALA A 174 6.50 8.62 -3.50
N ALA A 175 6.42 9.04 -2.24
CA ALA A 175 5.26 8.75 -1.40
C ALA A 175 3.97 9.32 -2.02
N GLY A 176 3.98 10.57 -2.48
CA GLY A 176 2.81 11.20 -3.10
C GLY A 176 2.34 10.47 -4.38
N ASN A 177 3.26 10.18 -5.30
CA ASN A 177 2.95 9.46 -6.54
C ASN A 177 2.48 8.02 -6.27
N ALA A 178 3.12 7.33 -5.31
CA ALA A 178 2.71 5.99 -4.90
C ALA A 178 1.27 5.98 -4.37
N LYS A 179 0.81 7.02 -3.65
CA LYS A 179 -0.58 7.08 -3.13
C LYS A 179 -1.61 7.19 -4.24
N VAL A 180 -1.35 7.94 -5.30
CA VAL A 180 -2.26 8.00 -6.46
C VAL A 180 -2.41 6.63 -7.11
N LEU A 181 -1.30 5.91 -7.33
CA LEU A 181 -1.32 4.60 -7.96
C LEU A 181 -1.89 3.52 -7.02
N ASN A 182 -1.64 3.64 -5.72
CA ASN A 182 -2.25 2.77 -4.71
C ASN A 182 -3.77 3.00 -4.58
N PHE A 183 -4.24 4.24 -4.76
CA PHE A 183 -5.67 4.52 -4.87
C PHE A 183 -6.28 3.85 -6.11
N ALA A 184 -5.60 3.93 -7.26
CA ALA A 184 -6.04 3.24 -8.47
C ALA A 184 -6.16 1.73 -8.26
N SER A 185 -5.16 1.10 -7.64
CA SER A 185 -5.18 -0.34 -7.38
C SER A 185 -6.25 -0.73 -6.36
N ASN A 186 -6.42 0.05 -5.29
CA ASN A 186 -7.46 -0.22 -4.28
C ASN A 186 -8.86 -0.18 -4.89
N ILE A 187 -9.17 0.82 -5.72
CA ILE A 187 -10.47 0.89 -6.40
C ILE A 187 -10.63 -0.26 -7.40
N GLY A 188 -9.59 -0.59 -8.17
CA GLY A 188 -9.65 -1.69 -9.14
C GLY A 188 -9.99 -3.02 -8.48
N ALA A 189 -9.30 -3.37 -7.41
CA ALA A 189 -9.61 -4.56 -6.62
C ALA A 189 -10.98 -4.46 -5.92
N LEU A 190 -11.33 -3.30 -5.36
CA LEU A 190 -12.62 -3.08 -4.69
C LEU A 190 -13.79 -3.36 -5.63
N VAL A 191 -13.77 -2.80 -6.84
CA VAL A 191 -14.85 -3.00 -7.83
C VAL A 191 -15.06 -4.50 -8.07
N LEU A 192 -13.99 -5.27 -8.22
CA LEU A 192 -14.12 -6.71 -8.41
C LEU A 192 -14.67 -7.42 -7.17
N PHE A 193 -14.13 -7.15 -5.96
CA PHE A 193 -14.64 -7.77 -4.74
C PHE A 193 -16.10 -7.40 -4.45
N MET A 194 -16.55 -6.20 -4.84
CA MET A 194 -17.97 -5.80 -4.76
C MET A 194 -18.84 -6.66 -5.71
N VAL A 195 -18.41 -6.83 -6.97
CA VAL A 195 -19.12 -7.67 -7.95
C VAL A 195 -19.21 -9.13 -7.49
N LEU A 196 -18.17 -9.61 -6.80
CA LEU A 196 -18.13 -10.98 -6.28
C LEU A 196 -18.84 -11.14 -4.90
N GLY A 197 -19.42 -10.07 -4.36
CA GLY A 197 -20.07 -10.10 -3.04
C GLY A 197 -19.13 -10.35 -1.85
N GLN A 198 -17.84 -10.04 -2.01
CA GLN A 198 -16.77 -10.31 -1.03
C GLN A 198 -16.42 -9.03 -0.22
N VAL A 199 -17.42 -8.23 0.16
CA VAL A 199 -17.22 -7.00 0.94
C VAL A 199 -18.22 -6.95 2.08
N ASP A 200 -17.73 -6.83 3.33
CA ASP A 200 -18.56 -6.42 4.47
C ASP A 200 -18.60 -4.90 4.53
N TYR A 201 -19.72 -4.32 4.09
CA TYR A 201 -19.86 -2.87 4.01
C TYR A 201 -19.89 -2.19 5.38
N VAL A 202 -20.46 -2.83 6.41
CA VAL A 202 -20.56 -2.23 7.75
C VAL A 202 -19.18 -2.12 8.38
N ILE A 203 -18.44 -3.21 8.41
CA ILE A 203 -17.07 -3.25 8.94
C ILE A 203 -16.16 -2.36 8.09
N GLY A 204 -16.28 -2.44 6.77
CA GLY A 204 -15.48 -1.64 5.83
C GLY A 204 -15.68 -0.14 5.98
N LEU A 205 -16.90 0.35 6.18
CA LEU A 205 -17.19 1.77 6.37
C LEU A 205 -16.72 2.28 7.74
N ILE A 206 -16.88 1.49 8.81
CA ILE A 206 -16.33 1.85 10.13
C ILE A 206 -14.81 2.00 10.04
N MET A 207 -14.13 1.03 9.40
CA MET A 207 -12.69 1.09 9.18
C MET A 207 -12.29 2.25 8.26
N ALA A 208 -13.09 2.56 7.23
CA ALA A 208 -12.84 3.67 6.31
C ALA A 208 -12.79 5.01 7.03
N ILE A 209 -13.70 5.27 7.97
CA ILE A 209 -13.71 6.51 8.77
C ILE A 209 -12.39 6.66 9.54
N SER A 210 -11.91 5.60 10.18
CA SER A 210 -10.65 5.63 10.90
C SER A 210 -9.44 5.75 9.95
N MET A 211 -9.51 5.11 8.77
CA MET A 211 -8.48 5.22 7.74
C MET A 211 -8.41 6.61 7.12
N ILE A 212 -9.52 7.32 6.95
CA ILE A 212 -9.53 8.73 6.54
C ILE A 212 -8.72 9.57 7.54
N ALA A 213 -9.01 9.44 8.84
CA ALA A 213 -8.32 10.18 9.88
C ALA A 213 -6.81 9.84 9.93
N GLY A 214 -6.47 8.54 9.90
CA GLY A 214 -5.09 8.06 9.90
C GLY A 214 -4.31 8.53 8.67
N SER A 215 -4.92 8.43 7.49
CA SER A 215 -4.31 8.86 6.23
C SER A 215 -4.09 10.37 6.18
N TYR A 216 -5.05 11.16 6.65
CA TYR A 216 -4.90 12.61 6.73
C TYR A 216 -3.73 12.99 7.65
N ALA A 217 -3.66 12.40 8.84
CA ALA A 217 -2.58 12.62 9.79
C ALA A 217 -1.23 12.19 9.21
N GLY A 218 -1.11 10.97 8.68
CA GLY A 218 0.14 10.47 8.10
C GLY A 218 0.65 11.31 6.94
N ALA A 219 -0.22 11.64 5.98
CA ALA A 219 0.15 12.50 4.86
C ALA A 219 0.53 13.91 5.31
N HIS A 220 -0.20 14.48 6.30
CA HIS A 220 0.14 15.79 6.86
C HIS A 220 1.54 15.80 7.49
N PHE A 221 1.85 14.80 8.32
CA PHE A 221 3.17 14.68 8.94
C PHE A 221 4.27 14.46 7.90
N ALA A 222 4.06 13.59 6.90
CA ALA A 222 5.02 13.36 5.83
C ALA A 222 5.36 14.66 5.08
N ILE A 223 4.36 15.44 4.71
CA ILE A 223 4.52 16.71 4.00
C ILE A 223 5.21 17.76 4.88
N LYS A 224 4.82 17.86 6.16
CA LYS A 224 5.37 18.86 7.10
C LYS A 224 6.82 18.56 7.48
N GLN A 225 7.16 17.30 7.73
CA GLN A 225 8.49 16.89 8.18
C GLN A 225 9.47 16.64 7.02
N GLY A 226 8.95 16.36 5.82
CA GLY A 226 9.73 16.26 4.60
C GLY A 226 10.44 14.93 4.40
N VAL A 227 11.43 14.96 3.48
CA VAL A 227 12.12 13.76 2.95
C VAL A 227 12.81 12.93 4.03
N GLY A 228 13.52 13.56 4.96
CA GLY A 228 14.25 12.86 6.02
C GLY A 228 13.34 12.04 6.93
N TYR A 229 12.21 12.59 7.31
CA TYR A 229 11.20 11.91 8.12
C TYR A 229 10.60 10.70 7.40
N VAL A 230 10.21 10.87 6.13
CA VAL A 230 9.63 9.77 5.33
C VAL A 230 10.64 8.64 5.18
N LYS A 231 11.93 8.97 4.93
CA LYS A 231 13.02 7.98 4.82
C LYS A 231 13.22 7.19 6.11
N VAL A 232 13.30 7.87 7.26
CA VAL A 232 13.48 7.20 8.56
C VAL A 232 12.30 6.29 8.87
N LEU A 233 11.07 6.78 8.69
CA LEU A 233 9.88 5.96 8.88
C LEU A 233 9.84 4.77 7.91
N PHE A 234 10.23 4.97 6.64
CA PHE A 234 10.29 3.87 5.67
C PHE A 234 11.20 2.75 6.16
N ILE A 235 12.40 3.07 6.66
CA ILE A 235 13.35 2.09 7.19
C ILE A 235 12.78 1.37 8.41
N ILE A 236 12.28 2.10 9.41
CA ILE A 236 11.74 1.53 10.65
C ILE A 236 10.54 0.63 10.37
N ILE A 237 9.56 1.14 9.63
CA ILE A 237 8.33 0.41 9.37
C ILE A 237 8.59 -0.82 8.51
N THR A 238 9.43 -0.71 7.47
CA THR A 238 9.79 -1.86 6.63
C THR A 238 10.50 -2.94 7.45
N ALA A 239 11.40 -2.58 8.37
CA ALA A 239 12.05 -3.53 9.28
C ALA A 239 11.02 -4.25 10.17
N ILE A 240 10.09 -3.52 10.78
CA ILE A 240 9.03 -4.10 11.62
C ILE A 240 8.15 -5.06 10.80
N LEU A 241 7.77 -4.68 9.58
CA LEU A 241 6.94 -5.51 8.71
C LEU A 241 7.65 -6.80 8.28
N ILE A 242 8.96 -6.74 8.00
CA ILE A 242 9.78 -7.92 7.70
C ILE A 242 9.81 -8.86 8.91
N LEU A 243 10.17 -8.34 10.08
CA LEU A 243 10.26 -9.13 11.32
C LEU A 243 8.92 -9.79 11.65
N LYS A 244 7.82 -9.04 11.56
CA LYS A 244 6.48 -9.58 11.78
C LYS A 244 6.14 -10.70 10.79
N ASN A 245 6.32 -10.47 9.48
CA ASN A 245 5.99 -11.49 8.48
C ASN A 245 6.90 -12.73 8.59
N ALA A 246 8.19 -12.56 8.94
CA ALA A 246 9.10 -13.67 9.19
C ALA A 246 8.66 -14.49 10.43
N PHE A 247 8.27 -13.82 11.52
CA PHE A 247 7.75 -14.45 12.72
C PHE A 247 6.47 -15.24 12.43
N ASP A 248 5.49 -14.61 11.75
CA ASP A 248 4.23 -15.25 11.36
C ASP A 248 4.45 -16.45 10.42
N TYR A 249 5.52 -16.41 9.59
CA TYR A 249 5.89 -17.54 8.72
C TYR A 249 6.50 -18.69 9.51
N ILE A 250 7.42 -18.42 10.45
CA ILE A 250 8.05 -19.44 11.30
C ILE A 250 7.02 -20.16 12.17
N GLN A 251 6.06 -19.43 12.76
CA GLN A 251 5.00 -20.01 13.57
C GLN A 251 4.10 -21.03 12.83
N GLN A 252 4.12 -21.07 11.51
CA GLN A 252 3.37 -22.07 10.73
C GLN A 252 4.05 -23.45 10.71
N PHE A 253 5.32 -23.52 11.10
CA PHE A 253 6.11 -24.77 11.10
C PHE A 253 6.40 -25.29 12.52
N VAL A 254 6.01 -24.53 13.53
CA VAL A 254 6.08 -24.92 14.95
C VAL A 254 4.69 -25.20 15.46
#